data_fec5222db54b605d565382bbbf1a0b0c
#
_entry.id   fec5222db54b605d565382bbbf1a0b0c
#
_cell.length_a   1.000
_cell.length_b   1.000
_cell.length_c   1.000
_cell.angle_alpha   90.00
_cell.angle_beta   90.00
_cell.angle_gamma   90.00
#
_symmetry.space_group_name_H-M   'P 1'
#
loop_
_entity.id
_entity.type
_entity.pdbx_description
1 polymer ?
#
loop_
_entity_poly.entity_id
_entity_poly.type
_entity_poly.pdbx_seq_one_letter_code
_entity_poly.pdbx_strand_id
1 'polypeptide(L)'
;MGTTLLIGSCEPFSGKSALVLGIAQKLTQEGQKVRFGKPLATSLDWDPNKGPLPQPLIDDDVRFVSETLGLAADRLIPSLHLLSPTTATQRLGQGDLQAGDGFDAMRQQIADDDGLTLLECAGSLQEGLLYGLSLPQLAEGLDAGVLLVHLWQDSCSVDALLAAKQTLCNRLVGVVLNAVTPGAVSYTHLRAHET
;
A
#
# COMPACT_ATOMS: atom_id res chain seq x y z
N MET A 1 12.16 12.41 11.89
CA MET A 1 11.99 11.68 10.62
C MET A 1 10.75 10.82 10.76
N GLY A 2 9.77 11.03 9.93
CA GLY A 2 8.55 10.22 9.90
C GLY A 2 8.86 8.76 9.61
N THR A 3 8.07 7.87 10.19
CA THR A 3 8.16 6.43 9.91
C THR A 3 7.15 6.08 8.83
N THR A 4 7.56 5.31 7.82
CA THR A 4 6.65 4.84 6.75
C THR A 4 6.42 3.35 6.87
N LEU A 5 5.16 2.95 6.83
CA LEU A 5 4.73 1.56 6.76
C LEU A 5 3.91 1.35 5.50
N LEU A 6 4.36 0.43 4.66
CA LEU A 6 3.63 0.00 3.48
C LEU A 6 2.73 -1.19 3.81
N ILE A 7 1.48 -1.11 3.39
CA ILE A 7 0.53 -2.22 3.49
C ILE A 7 0.37 -2.82 2.10
N GLY A 8 0.98 -3.97 1.89
CA GLY A 8 0.99 -4.69 0.61
C GLY A 8 0.31 -6.05 0.68
N SER A 9 0.25 -6.74 -0.45
CA SER A 9 -0.28 -8.11 -0.55
C SER A 9 0.34 -8.89 -1.71
N CYS A 10 0.16 -10.20 -1.67
CA CYS A 10 0.52 -11.08 -2.80
C CYS A 10 -0.56 -11.08 -3.88
N GLU A 11 -1.81 -10.80 -3.53
CA GLU A 11 -2.98 -10.83 -4.41
C GLU A 11 -3.96 -9.68 -4.12
N PRO A 12 -4.80 -9.30 -5.09
CA PRO A 12 -5.88 -8.35 -4.86
C PRO A 12 -6.93 -8.91 -3.88
N PHE A 13 -7.74 -8.01 -3.30
CA PHE A 13 -8.84 -8.33 -2.37
C PHE A 13 -8.42 -9.09 -1.09
N SER A 14 -7.16 -9.01 -0.70
CA SER A 14 -6.63 -9.65 0.51
C SER A 14 -7.11 -9.04 1.84
N GLY A 15 -7.73 -7.85 1.80
CA GLY A 15 -8.19 -7.12 2.99
C GLY A 15 -7.26 -5.99 3.44
N LYS A 16 -6.39 -5.49 2.57
CA LYS A 16 -5.47 -4.37 2.87
C LYS A 16 -6.19 -3.14 3.45
N SER A 17 -7.22 -2.65 2.76
CA SER A 17 -7.95 -1.44 3.15
C SER A 17 -8.59 -1.58 4.54
N ALA A 18 -9.12 -2.78 4.87
CA ALA A 18 -9.64 -3.06 6.21
C ALA A 18 -8.53 -3.03 7.28
N LEU A 19 -7.37 -3.59 6.97
CA LEU A 19 -6.21 -3.55 7.88
C LEU A 19 -5.71 -2.12 8.07
N VAL A 20 -5.58 -1.34 7.00
CA VAL A 20 -5.19 0.07 7.07
C VAL A 20 -6.14 0.85 7.97
N LEU A 21 -7.45 0.70 7.75
CA LEU A 21 -8.48 1.35 8.57
C LEU A 21 -8.32 0.98 10.06
N GLY A 22 -8.15 -0.31 10.36
CA GLY A 22 -7.98 -0.79 11.74
C GLY A 22 -6.70 -0.24 12.41
N ILE A 23 -5.58 -0.25 11.70
CA ILE A 23 -4.30 0.31 12.21
C ILE A 23 -4.43 1.81 12.42
N ALA A 24 -4.92 2.55 11.41
CA ALA A 24 -5.07 4.00 11.50
C ALA A 24 -6.02 4.41 12.64
N GLN A 25 -7.15 3.70 12.79
CA GLN A 25 -8.08 3.92 13.89
C GLN A 25 -7.42 3.71 15.26
N LYS A 26 -6.71 2.60 15.44
CA LYS A 26 -6.03 2.28 16.70
C LYS A 26 -5.00 3.34 17.05
N LEU A 27 -4.16 3.72 16.11
CA LEU A 27 -3.12 4.72 16.31
C LEU A 27 -3.70 6.11 16.62
N THR A 28 -4.77 6.50 15.92
CA THR A 28 -5.47 7.77 16.18
C THR A 28 -6.08 7.79 17.56
N GLN A 29 -6.67 6.68 18.02
CA GLN A 29 -7.19 6.55 19.39
C GLN A 29 -6.10 6.65 20.46
N GLU A 30 -4.88 6.25 20.14
CA GLU A 30 -3.69 6.38 20.99
C GLU A 30 -3.02 7.77 20.89
N GLY A 31 -3.63 8.70 20.14
CA GLY A 31 -3.13 10.07 19.98
C GLY A 31 -1.94 10.18 19.02
N GLN A 32 -1.66 9.14 18.25
CA GLN A 32 -0.60 9.18 17.23
C GLN A 32 -1.04 9.98 16.00
N LYS A 33 -0.11 10.74 15.44
CA LYS A 33 -0.33 11.43 14.18
C LYS A 33 -0.17 10.43 13.02
N VAL A 34 -1.24 10.25 12.25
CA VAL A 34 -1.24 9.33 11.11
C VAL A 34 -1.47 10.12 9.83
N ARG A 35 -0.71 9.81 8.80
CA ARG A 35 -0.96 10.15 7.40
C ARG A 35 -1.34 8.90 6.64
N PHE A 36 -2.17 9.07 5.63
CA PHE A 36 -2.59 7.96 4.80
C PHE A 36 -2.63 8.32 3.33
N GLY A 37 -2.24 7.37 2.48
CA GLY A 37 -2.30 7.51 1.04
C GLY A 37 -2.17 6.19 0.29
N LYS A 38 -2.35 6.29 -1.03
CA LYS A 38 -2.21 5.18 -1.97
C LYS A 38 -1.47 5.72 -3.20
N PRO A 39 -0.14 5.52 -3.30
CA PRO A 39 0.69 6.14 -4.34
C PRO A 39 0.24 5.85 -5.77
N LEU A 40 -0.30 4.64 -6.00
CA LEU A 40 -0.93 4.25 -7.25
C LEU A 40 -2.43 4.06 -7.01
N ALA A 41 -3.26 5.01 -7.46
CA ALA A 41 -4.71 4.90 -7.36
C ALA A 41 -5.21 3.75 -8.23
N THR A 42 -6.11 2.95 -7.68
CA THR A 42 -6.73 1.79 -8.36
C THR A 42 -8.24 1.96 -8.52
N SER A 43 -8.84 2.85 -7.76
CA SER A 43 -10.25 3.22 -7.82
C SER A 43 -10.42 4.73 -7.76
N LEU A 44 -11.23 5.26 -8.68
CA LEU A 44 -11.55 6.67 -8.71
C LEU A 44 -12.94 6.86 -9.30
N ASP A 45 -13.83 7.48 -8.55
CA ASP A 45 -15.15 7.92 -9.03
C ASP A 45 -15.00 9.12 -9.97
N TRP A 46 -14.55 8.83 -11.18
CA TRP A 46 -14.28 9.83 -12.21
C TRP A 46 -14.66 9.29 -13.59
N ASP A 47 -15.32 10.14 -14.37
CA ASP A 47 -15.70 9.84 -15.74
C ASP A 47 -14.84 10.68 -16.71
N PRO A 48 -14.04 10.05 -17.58
CA PRO A 48 -13.22 10.76 -18.57
C PRO A 48 -14.01 11.69 -19.48
N ASN A 49 -15.32 11.42 -19.68
CA ASN A 49 -16.18 12.25 -20.52
C ASN A 49 -16.66 13.54 -19.82
N LYS A 50 -16.51 13.62 -18.51
CA LYS A 50 -16.94 14.78 -17.70
C LYS A 50 -15.83 15.80 -17.43
N GLY A 51 -14.58 15.48 -17.79
CA GLY A 51 -13.48 16.42 -17.62
C GLY A 51 -12.12 15.75 -17.39
N PRO A 52 -11.08 16.56 -17.17
CA PRO A 52 -9.76 16.06 -16.88
C PRO A 52 -9.71 15.32 -15.55
N LEU A 53 -8.65 14.50 -15.36
CA LEU A 53 -8.38 13.82 -14.11
C LEU A 53 -8.27 14.83 -12.95
N PRO A 54 -8.98 14.61 -11.83
CA PRO A 54 -8.95 15.55 -10.71
C PRO A 54 -7.56 15.70 -10.11
N GLN A 55 -7.27 16.90 -9.62
CA GLN A 55 -6.02 17.19 -8.91
C GLN A 55 -6.34 17.91 -7.59
N PRO A 56 -5.78 17.47 -6.45
CA PRO A 56 -4.93 16.30 -6.27
C PRO A 56 -5.68 14.99 -6.55
N LEU A 57 -4.95 13.98 -7.02
CA LEU A 57 -5.49 12.64 -7.25
C LEU A 57 -5.62 11.89 -5.92
N ILE A 58 -6.85 11.63 -5.49
CA ILE A 58 -7.13 10.90 -4.24
C ILE A 58 -7.95 9.64 -4.58
N ASP A 59 -7.40 8.47 -4.31
CA ASP A 59 -8.08 7.18 -4.49
C ASP A 59 -9.33 7.08 -3.60
N ASP A 60 -10.35 6.36 -4.05
CA ASP A 60 -11.62 6.24 -3.33
C ASP A 60 -11.46 5.54 -1.98
N ASP A 61 -10.55 4.55 -1.87
CA ASP A 61 -10.25 3.91 -0.58
C ASP A 61 -9.63 4.92 0.40
N VAL A 62 -8.76 5.81 -0.09
CA VAL A 62 -8.15 6.88 0.73
C VAL A 62 -9.22 7.85 1.21
N ARG A 63 -10.15 8.23 0.35
CA ARG A 63 -11.28 9.08 0.71
C ARG A 63 -12.15 8.42 1.78
N PHE A 64 -12.53 7.16 1.58
CA PHE A 64 -13.34 6.40 2.52
C PHE A 64 -12.69 6.30 3.91
N VAL A 65 -11.41 5.94 3.99
CA VAL A 65 -10.67 5.86 5.26
C VAL A 65 -10.59 7.24 5.92
N SER A 66 -10.29 8.27 5.15
CA SER A 66 -10.21 9.65 5.64
C SER A 66 -11.53 10.13 6.26
N GLU A 67 -12.64 9.93 5.56
CA GLU A 67 -13.97 10.30 6.03
C GLU A 67 -14.36 9.50 7.29
N THR A 68 -14.09 8.20 7.30
CA THR A 68 -14.39 7.31 8.44
C THR A 68 -13.64 7.70 9.71
N LEU A 69 -12.39 8.14 9.57
CA LEU A 69 -11.53 8.50 10.70
C LEU A 69 -11.51 10.00 11.01
N GLY A 70 -12.17 10.82 10.19
CA GLY A 70 -12.14 12.27 10.34
C GLY A 70 -10.74 12.86 10.13
N LEU A 71 -9.93 12.29 9.23
CA LEU A 71 -8.60 12.79 8.95
C LEU A 71 -8.68 14.14 8.20
N ALA A 72 -7.88 15.10 8.63
CA ALA A 72 -7.78 16.37 7.93
C ALA A 72 -7.09 16.21 6.55
N ALA A 73 -7.44 17.06 5.59
CA ALA A 73 -6.94 16.95 4.22
C ALA A 73 -5.41 17.00 4.09
N ASP A 74 -4.73 17.70 4.99
CA ASP A 74 -3.27 17.79 5.07
C ASP A 74 -2.61 16.48 5.55
N ARG A 75 -3.41 15.54 6.06
CA ARG A 75 -2.99 14.19 6.44
C ARG A 75 -3.10 13.18 5.31
N LEU A 76 -3.59 13.57 4.16
CA LEU A 76 -3.69 12.70 3.00
C LEU A 76 -2.48 12.84 2.10
N ILE A 77 -1.98 11.70 1.62
CA ILE A 77 -0.94 11.64 0.60
C ILE A 77 -1.62 11.40 -0.75
N PRO A 78 -1.56 12.35 -1.68
CA PRO A 78 -2.13 12.17 -3.01
C PRO A 78 -1.46 11.03 -3.78
N SER A 79 -2.24 10.39 -4.64
CA SER A 79 -1.72 9.39 -5.57
C SER A 79 -0.95 10.06 -6.70
N LEU A 80 0.12 9.42 -7.16
CA LEU A 80 0.95 9.93 -8.26
C LEU A 80 0.36 9.56 -9.63
N HIS A 81 -0.19 8.38 -9.73
CA HIS A 81 -0.77 7.86 -10.97
C HIS A 81 -2.09 7.13 -10.69
N LEU A 82 -2.93 7.06 -11.73
CA LEU A 82 -4.10 6.19 -11.77
C LEU A 82 -3.75 4.93 -12.57
N LEU A 83 -3.98 3.76 -11.99
CA LEU A 83 -3.85 2.48 -12.68
C LEU A 83 -5.01 2.33 -13.68
N SER A 84 -4.73 2.62 -14.94
CA SER A 84 -5.70 2.48 -16.01
C SER A 84 -5.04 2.03 -17.32
N PRO A 85 -5.77 1.37 -18.24
CA PRO A 85 -5.24 1.01 -19.54
C PRO A 85 -4.72 2.21 -20.35
N THR A 86 -5.41 3.34 -20.26
CA THR A 86 -5.01 4.57 -20.95
C THR A 86 -3.69 5.10 -20.44
N THR A 87 -3.54 5.22 -19.12
CA THR A 87 -2.29 5.68 -18.49
C THR A 87 -1.16 4.70 -18.76
N ALA A 88 -1.41 3.39 -18.73
CA ALA A 88 -0.43 2.36 -19.05
C ALA A 88 0.08 2.50 -20.50
N THR A 89 -0.83 2.65 -21.45
CA THR A 89 -0.49 2.84 -22.87
C THR A 89 0.36 4.09 -23.10
N GLN A 90 0.00 5.19 -22.44
CA GLN A 90 0.75 6.45 -22.54
C GLN A 90 2.18 6.28 -22.02
N ARG A 91 2.36 5.68 -20.83
CA ARG A 91 3.68 5.44 -20.23
C ARG A 91 4.55 4.53 -21.08
N LEU A 92 3.97 3.44 -21.60
CA LEU A 92 4.69 2.55 -22.53
C LEU A 92 5.15 3.28 -23.80
N GLY A 93 4.30 4.16 -24.35
CA GLY A 93 4.63 4.96 -25.53
C GLY A 93 5.73 6.00 -25.25
N GLN A 94 5.82 6.50 -24.05
CA GLN A 94 6.86 7.44 -23.61
C GLN A 94 8.17 6.73 -23.22
N GLY A 95 8.14 5.43 -22.96
CA GLY A 95 9.30 4.67 -22.47
C GLY A 95 9.72 5.00 -21.05
N ASP A 96 8.87 5.73 -20.31
CA ASP A 96 9.12 6.11 -18.93
C ASP A 96 8.55 5.05 -17.98
N LEU A 97 9.43 4.36 -17.24
CA LEU A 97 9.11 3.33 -16.26
C LEU A 97 9.45 3.77 -14.81
N GLN A 98 9.78 5.04 -14.61
CA GLN A 98 10.09 5.59 -13.30
C GLN A 98 8.85 6.25 -12.69
N ALA A 99 8.87 6.41 -11.37
CA ALA A 99 7.77 7.08 -10.66
C ALA A 99 7.65 8.58 -11.00
N GLY A 100 8.70 9.17 -11.55
CA GLY A 100 8.75 10.58 -11.95
C GLY A 100 8.99 11.54 -10.77
N ASP A 101 9.03 12.83 -11.09
CA ASP A 101 9.35 13.89 -10.11
C ASP A 101 8.36 13.96 -8.94
N GLY A 102 7.12 13.56 -9.14
CA GLY A 102 6.11 13.49 -8.08
C GLY A 102 6.50 12.57 -6.93
N PHE A 103 7.28 11.53 -7.20
CA PHE A 103 7.74 10.60 -6.16
C PHE A 103 8.72 11.28 -5.18
N ASP A 104 9.64 12.10 -5.69
CA ASP A 104 10.57 12.83 -4.83
C ASP A 104 9.85 13.87 -3.96
N ALA A 105 8.85 14.55 -4.53
CA ALA A 105 8.02 15.49 -3.76
C ALA A 105 7.23 14.76 -2.65
N MET A 106 6.64 13.60 -2.95
CA MET A 106 5.95 12.77 -1.96
C MET A 106 6.92 12.29 -0.86
N ARG A 107 8.10 11.82 -1.25
CA ARG A 107 9.15 11.37 -0.31
C ARG A 107 9.57 12.49 0.64
N GLN A 108 9.77 13.70 0.12
CA GLN A 108 10.10 14.88 0.93
C GLN A 108 8.97 15.22 1.90
N GLN A 109 7.73 15.26 1.43
CA GLN A 109 6.56 15.50 2.27
C GLN A 109 6.41 14.49 3.40
N ILE A 110 6.72 13.21 3.15
CA ILE A 110 6.71 12.16 4.16
C ILE A 110 7.85 12.35 5.16
N ALA A 111 9.05 12.68 4.69
CA ALA A 111 10.24 12.84 5.53
C ALA A 111 10.13 14.05 6.49
N ASP A 112 9.43 15.10 6.09
CA ASP A 112 9.21 16.32 6.87
C ASP A 112 8.15 16.15 7.96
N ASP A 113 7.39 15.07 7.97
CA ASP A 113 6.38 14.78 9.00
C ASP A 113 7.01 14.08 10.22
N ASP A 114 6.45 14.31 11.39
CA ASP A 114 6.83 13.68 12.67
C ASP A 114 5.97 12.46 13.07
N GLY A 115 4.96 12.12 12.24
CA GLY A 115 4.01 11.03 12.46
C GLY A 115 4.35 9.74 11.70
N LEU A 116 3.40 8.80 11.73
CA LEU A 116 3.43 7.59 10.94
C LEU A 116 2.69 7.81 9.61
N THR A 117 3.36 7.50 8.51
CA THR A 117 2.73 7.45 7.19
C THR A 117 2.38 6.00 6.86
N LEU A 118 1.10 5.73 6.67
CA LEU A 118 0.59 4.46 6.15
C LEU A 118 0.36 4.61 4.65
N LEU A 119 0.95 3.76 3.83
CA LEU A 119 0.70 3.73 2.40
C LEU A 119 0.13 2.38 1.99
N GLU A 120 -1.06 2.39 1.43
CA GLU A 120 -1.65 1.21 0.81
C GLU A 120 -1.07 1.01 -0.59
N CYS A 121 -0.50 -0.16 -0.83
CA CYS A 121 0.04 -0.53 -2.14
C CYS A 121 -1.03 -1.20 -3.01
N ALA A 122 -0.74 -1.31 -4.30
CA ALA A 122 -1.62 -1.95 -5.28
C ALA A 122 -1.88 -3.44 -4.99
N GLY A 123 -2.62 -4.14 -5.85
CA GLY A 123 -3.21 -5.45 -5.58
C GLY A 123 -2.22 -6.59 -5.38
N SER A 124 -1.02 -6.51 -5.99
CA SER A 124 0.02 -7.55 -5.86
C SER A 124 1.41 -6.94 -5.67
N LEU A 125 2.42 -7.81 -5.44
CA LEU A 125 3.81 -7.36 -5.30
C LEU A 125 4.32 -6.58 -6.52
N GLN A 126 3.95 -7.01 -7.73
CA GLN A 126 4.46 -6.46 -8.99
C GLN A 126 3.53 -5.41 -9.60
N GLU A 127 2.29 -5.31 -9.15
CA GLU A 127 1.37 -4.30 -9.68
C GLU A 127 1.92 -2.90 -9.43
N GLY A 128 1.93 -2.08 -10.47
CA GLY A 128 2.57 -0.77 -10.44
C GLY A 128 4.01 -0.74 -10.95
N LEU A 129 4.58 -1.88 -11.40
CA LEU A 129 5.95 -1.93 -11.91
C LEU A 129 6.18 -0.96 -13.08
N LEU A 130 5.21 -0.87 -14.00
CA LEU A 130 5.20 0.09 -15.10
C LEU A 130 5.25 1.56 -14.66
N TYR A 131 4.78 1.82 -13.44
CA TYR A 131 4.67 3.16 -12.86
C TYR A 131 5.84 3.50 -11.93
N GLY A 132 6.79 2.59 -11.73
CA GLY A 132 7.83 2.74 -10.72
C GLY A 132 7.30 2.68 -9.27
N LEU A 133 6.09 2.14 -9.08
CA LEU A 133 5.32 2.16 -7.82
C LEU A 133 4.89 0.77 -7.35
N SER A 134 5.57 -0.29 -7.80
CA SER A 134 5.34 -1.63 -7.23
C SER A 134 5.76 -1.67 -5.75
N LEU A 135 5.25 -2.64 -5.01
CA LEU A 135 5.56 -2.77 -3.59
C LEU A 135 7.07 -2.80 -3.28
N PRO A 136 7.91 -3.57 -4.02
CA PRO A 136 9.36 -3.53 -3.80
C PRO A 136 9.99 -2.17 -4.13
N GLN A 137 9.56 -1.51 -5.22
CA GLN A 137 10.08 -0.19 -5.59
C GLN A 137 9.73 0.88 -4.55
N LEU A 138 8.50 0.86 -4.03
CA LEU A 138 8.08 1.76 -2.95
C LEU A 138 8.86 1.47 -1.66
N ALA A 139 9.03 0.19 -1.29
CA ALA A 139 9.76 -0.19 -0.09
C ALA A 139 11.22 0.26 -0.14
N GLU A 140 11.87 0.15 -1.29
CA GLU A 140 13.23 0.62 -1.52
C GLU A 140 13.31 2.15 -1.54
N GLY A 141 12.48 2.79 -2.37
CA GLY A 141 12.54 4.25 -2.60
C GLY A 141 12.18 5.08 -1.38
N LEU A 142 11.33 4.57 -0.49
CA LEU A 142 10.92 5.24 0.75
C LEU A 142 11.68 4.75 1.99
N ASP A 143 12.58 3.79 1.84
CA ASP A 143 13.25 3.08 2.95
C ASP A 143 12.24 2.57 4.01
N ALA A 144 11.15 1.97 3.55
CA ALA A 144 9.99 1.65 4.35
C ALA A 144 9.89 0.16 4.69
N GLY A 145 9.35 -0.13 5.89
CA GLY A 145 8.92 -1.47 6.27
C GLY A 145 7.63 -1.87 5.58
N VAL A 146 7.46 -3.16 5.32
CA VAL A 146 6.28 -3.73 4.66
C VAL A 146 5.54 -4.66 5.62
N LEU A 147 4.26 -4.38 5.84
CA LEU A 147 3.31 -5.31 6.44
C LEU A 147 2.50 -5.95 5.30
N LEU A 148 2.63 -7.26 5.13
CA LEU A 148 1.98 -7.97 4.05
C LEU A 148 0.67 -8.59 4.52
N VAL A 149 -0.42 -8.33 3.79
CA VAL A 149 -1.71 -8.98 4.01
C VAL A 149 -1.87 -10.10 3.00
N HIS A 150 -2.16 -11.30 3.46
CA HIS A 150 -2.35 -12.46 2.59
C HIS A 150 -3.63 -13.19 2.92
N LEU A 151 -4.39 -13.55 1.88
CA LEU A 151 -5.60 -14.34 2.03
C LEU A 151 -5.21 -15.81 2.21
N TRP A 152 -5.49 -16.35 3.40
CA TRP A 152 -5.19 -17.76 3.66
C TRP A 152 -6.18 -18.66 2.95
N GLN A 153 -5.70 -19.51 2.05
CA GLN A 153 -6.51 -20.50 1.35
C GLN A 153 -6.10 -21.92 1.75
N ASP A 154 -4.81 -22.22 1.64
CA ASP A 154 -4.24 -23.53 1.93
C ASP A 154 -2.71 -23.45 2.08
N SER A 155 -2.04 -24.60 2.01
CA SER A 155 -0.58 -24.68 2.04
C SER A 155 0.12 -23.96 0.89
N CYS A 156 -0.54 -23.77 -0.28
CA CYS A 156 0.02 -23.03 -1.41
C CYS A 156 0.17 -21.53 -1.10
N SER A 157 -0.59 -21.01 -0.11
CA SER A 157 -0.41 -19.66 0.40
C SER A 157 1.00 -19.41 0.93
N VAL A 158 1.66 -20.45 1.42
CA VAL A 158 3.04 -20.37 1.96
C VAL A 158 4.05 -20.04 0.86
N ASP A 159 3.89 -20.59 -0.34
CA ASP A 159 4.80 -20.34 -1.47
C ASP A 159 4.78 -18.86 -1.89
N ALA A 160 3.60 -18.25 -1.94
CA ALA A 160 3.46 -16.82 -2.23
C ALA A 160 4.15 -15.96 -1.16
N LEU A 161 4.02 -16.33 0.11
CA LEU A 161 4.65 -15.62 1.23
C LEU A 161 6.18 -15.79 1.22
N LEU A 162 6.69 -16.98 0.89
CA LEU A 162 8.12 -17.22 0.76
C LEU A 162 8.71 -16.43 -0.41
N ALA A 163 8.03 -16.38 -1.56
CA ALA A 163 8.44 -15.55 -2.69
C ALA A 163 8.44 -14.05 -2.33
N ALA A 164 7.43 -13.59 -1.60
CA ALA A 164 7.38 -12.23 -1.09
C ALA A 164 8.55 -11.94 -0.13
N LYS A 165 8.86 -12.86 0.78
CA LYS A 165 10.01 -12.77 1.69
C LYS A 165 11.34 -12.64 0.93
N GLN A 166 11.52 -13.43 -0.12
CA GLN A 166 12.72 -13.34 -0.97
C GLN A 166 12.85 -12.00 -1.68
N THR A 167 11.70 -11.45 -2.15
CA THR A 167 11.67 -10.17 -2.86
C THR A 167 11.89 -8.98 -1.93
N LEU A 168 11.25 -8.98 -0.76
CA LEU A 168 11.25 -7.85 0.18
C LEU A 168 12.40 -7.92 1.19
N CYS A 169 13.01 -9.09 1.37
CA CYS A 169 14.15 -9.32 2.27
C CYS A 169 13.88 -8.82 3.71
N ASN A 170 14.75 -7.95 4.21
CA ASN A 170 14.68 -7.35 5.54
C ASN A 170 13.60 -6.26 5.67
N ARG A 171 13.00 -5.82 4.56
CA ARG A 171 11.90 -4.84 4.57
C ARG A 171 10.55 -5.47 4.95
N LEU A 172 10.39 -6.77 4.83
CA LEU A 172 9.19 -7.47 5.32
C LEU A 172 9.22 -7.54 6.85
N VAL A 173 8.44 -6.67 7.50
CA VAL A 173 8.39 -6.55 8.96
C VAL A 173 7.30 -7.42 9.60
N GLY A 174 6.32 -7.88 8.82
CA GLY A 174 5.27 -8.75 9.31
C GLY A 174 4.33 -9.24 8.22
N VAL A 175 3.54 -10.26 8.58
CA VAL A 175 2.49 -10.82 7.72
C VAL A 175 1.21 -10.94 8.52
N VAL A 176 0.10 -10.53 7.91
CA VAL A 176 -1.25 -10.73 8.42
C VAL A 176 -1.94 -11.75 7.54
N LEU A 177 -2.33 -12.88 8.10
CA LEU A 177 -3.14 -13.89 7.41
C LEU A 177 -4.61 -13.57 7.62
N ASN A 178 -5.32 -13.31 6.53
CA ASN A 178 -6.74 -13.02 6.52
C ASN A 178 -7.55 -14.26 6.11
N ALA A 179 -8.83 -14.33 6.50
CA ALA A 179 -9.75 -15.43 6.23
C ALA A 179 -9.27 -16.80 6.74
N VAL A 180 -8.49 -16.82 7.80
CA VAL A 180 -8.05 -18.08 8.43
C VAL A 180 -9.24 -18.76 9.10
N THR A 181 -9.53 -19.99 8.70
CA THR A 181 -10.58 -20.78 9.33
C THR A 181 -10.11 -21.32 10.70
N PRO A 182 -11.03 -21.54 11.69
CA PRO A 182 -10.63 -22.03 13.01
C PRO A 182 -9.78 -23.30 13.01
N GLY A 183 -10.01 -24.21 12.04
CA GLY A 183 -9.22 -25.44 11.89
C GLY A 183 -7.80 -25.21 11.37
N ALA A 184 -7.54 -24.13 10.63
CA ALA A 184 -6.23 -23.81 10.09
C ALA A 184 -5.29 -23.19 11.14
N VAL A 185 -5.82 -22.66 12.23
CA VAL A 185 -5.03 -22.02 13.32
C VAL A 185 -4.05 -23.01 13.95
N SER A 186 -4.35 -24.30 13.96
CA SER A 186 -3.44 -25.33 14.49
C SER A 186 -2.13 -25.47 13.70
N TYR A 187 -2.12 -25.06 12.44
CA TYR A 187 -0.92 -25.09 11.57
C TYR A 187 -0.10 -23.80 11.64
N THR A 188 -0.63 -22.73 12.20
CA THR A 188 0.08 -21.43 12.30
C THR A 188 1.01 -21.35 13.52
N HIS A 189 0.98 -22.32 14.42
CA HIS A 189 1.93 -22.46 15.51
C HIS A 189 3.25 -23.16 15.10
N LEU A 190 3.71 -22.91 13.88
CA LEU A 190 5.12 -23.16 13.57
C LEU A 190 5.94 -22.15 14.36
N ARG A 191 6.46 -22.57 15.50
CA ARG A 191 7.42 -21.80 16.30
C ARG A 191 8.50 -21.27 15.39
N ALA A 192 8.67 -19.97 15.33
CA ALA A 192 9.93 -19.39 14.95
C ALA A 192 10.95 -19.89 15.98
N HIS A 193 11.70 -20.93 15.66
CA HIS A 193 12.88 -21.28 16.41
C HIS A 193 13.91 -20.21 16.08
N GLU A 194 14.17 -19.37 17.05
CA GLU A 194 15.32 -18.50 17.11
C GLU A 194 16.58 -19.38 16.95
N THR A 195 17.36 -19.09 15.95
CA THR A 195 18.76 -19.46 15.86
C THR A 195 19.60 -18.21 15.76
#